data_83781830c33267ce0f44359ef36681ea
#
_entry.id   83781830c33267ce0f44359ef36681ea
#
_cell.length_a   1.000
_cell.length_b   1.000
_cell.length_c   1.000
_cell.angle_alpha   90.00
_cell.angle_beta   90.00
_cell.angle_gamma   90.00
#
_symmetry.space_group_name_H-M   'P 1'
#
loop_
_entity.id
_entity.type
_entity.pdbx_description
1 polymer ?
#
loop_
_entity_poly.entity_id
_entity_poly.type
_entity_poly.pdbx_seq_one_letter_code
_entity_poly.pdbx_strand_id
1 'polypeptide(L)'
;MKLLTAVLLSGFACLAPLAHCQNAGSTPAQKTTSAPPDMGRYFPPPMQSFPLYGDGKIPNSKPTPNEESGADRGFVRNVSRPQIEVYLPAPSKANGASMLIFPGGGYAGLTFEYEGTQQARFFLDHGFAAFVVKYRIPSDQTMENKSIGPLQDAQQALRFLRLHAKEWNLDPARVGAIGFSAGGHVASTLATHFNKAYIENPEQVSLRPDFLVLVYPVVSMDAKITHLDSRKALLGSNPSEDDVRLFSNELQVTKDAPPTLILHASDDRLVDVDNSIVFFQALRHAGVPVEARLFEKGQHGFFLMPRETWQMAIIEWMTSNGWPFARAK
;
A
#
# COMPACT_ATOMS: atom_id res chain seq x y z
N MET A 1 -61.62 -29.68 -22.04
CA MET A 1 -62.71 -28.69 -22.30
C MET A 1 -62.02 -27.35 -22.45
N LYS A 2 -61.67 -26.99 -23.65
CA LYS A 2 -62.12 -25.91 -24.56
C LYS A 2 -62.33 -24.58 -23.82
N LEU A 3 -61.51 -23.49 -24.06
CA LEU A 3 -61.83 -22.56 -25.17
C LEU A 3 -60.62 -21.68 -25.51
N LEU A 4 -60.26 -21.66 -26.79
CA LEU A 4 -59.52 -20.60 -27.48
C LEU A 4 -60.38 -19.35 -27.61
N THR A 5 -59.76 -18.16 -27.50
CA THR A 5 -60.32 -16.98 -28.15
C THR A 5 -59.18 -16.20 -28.86
N ALA A 6 -59.21 -16.22 -30.16
CA ALA A 6 -58.44 -15.37 -31.06
C ALA A 6 -59.17 -14.05 -31.28
N VAL A 7 -58.43 -12.93 -31.31
CA VAL A 7 -58.93 -11.65 -31.85
C VAL A 7 -57.97 -11.14 -32.94
N LEU A 8 -58.62 -10.76 -34.03
CA LEU A 8 -58.12 -10.43 -35.35
C LEU A 8 -57.35 -9.08 -35.45
N LEU A 9 -56.49 -9.04 -36.45
CA LEU A 9 -55.86 -7.86 -37.06
C LEU A 9 -56.88 -6.84 -37.58
N SER A 10 -56.49 -5.56 -37.51
CA SER A 10 -56.88 -4.57 -38.50
C SER A 10 -55.72 -3.62 -38.77
N GLY A 11 -55.20 -3.67 -39.98
CA GLY A 11 -54.18 -2.79 -40.49
C GLY A 11 -54.77 -1.44 -40.91
N PHE A 12 -53.97 -0.41 -40.73
CA PHE A 12 -54.17 0.84 -41.45
C PHE A 12 -52.82 1.25 -42.09
N ALA A 13 -52.83 1.22 -43.41
CA ALA A 13 -51.79 1.75 -44.24
C ALA A 13 -52.00 3.29 -44.39
N CYS A 14 -51.04 4.11 -44.02
CA CYS A 14 -51.00 5.52 -44.37
C CYS A 14 -49.80 5.75 -45.26
N LEU A 15 -50.10 6.00 -46.54
CA LEU A 15 -49.15 6.51 -47.51
C LEU A 15 -48.94 8.02 -47.26
N ALA A 16 -47.71 8.45 -47.13
CA ALA A 16 -47.31 9.86 -47.15
C ALA A 16 -46.06 10.01 -48.08
N PRO A 17 -45.90 11.15 -48.79
CA PRO A 17 -45.12 11.26 -50.01
C PRO A 17 -43.61 11.46 -49.77
N LEU A 18 -42.84 10.99 -50.75
CA LEU A 18 -41.41 11.19 -50.90
C LEU A 18 -41.09 12.69 -51.08
N ALA A 19 -40.45 13.32 -50.11
CA ALA A 19 -39.79 14.60 -50.27
C ALA A 19 -38.29 14.36 -50.51
N HIS A 20 -37.81 14.75 -51.67
CA HIS A 20 -36.38 14.85 -51.98
C HIS A 20 -35.74 15.88 -51.01
N CYS A 21 -34.78 15.41 -50.20
CA CYS A 21 -33.85 16.26 -49.52
C CYS A 21 -32.45 16.11 -50.08
N GLN A 22 -31.94 17.19 -50.61
CA GLN A 22 -30.62 17.32 -51.21
C GLN A 22 -29.50 17.08 -50.22
N ASN A 23 -28.42 16.49 -50.70
CA ASN A 23 -27.15 16.28 -50.02
C ASN A 23 -26.62 17.58 -49.40
N ALA A 24 -26.57 17.67 -48.10
CA ALA A 24 -25.72 18.62 -47.36
C ALA A 24 -24.48 17.85 -46.91
N GLY A 25 -23.32 18.33 -47.35
CA GLY A 25 -22.02 17.71 -47.09
C GLY A 25 -21.75 17.53 -45.60
N SER A 26 -21.47 16.31 -45.23
CA SER A 26 -20.97 15.95 -43.88
C SER A 26 -19.51 16.37 -43.77
N THR A 27 -19.26 17.45 -43.04
CA THR A 27 -17.92 17.75 -42.49
C THR A 27 -17.52 16.65 -41.54
N PRO A 28 -16.31 16.06 -41.66
CA PRO A 28 -15.88 15.04 -40.72
C PRO A 28 -15.75 15.64 -39.31
N ALA A 29 -16.46 15.10 -38.33
CA ALA A 29 -16.27 15.43 -36.95
C ALA A 29 -14.81 15.11 -36.56
N GLN A 30 -14.02 16.15 -36.29
CA GLN A 30 -12.72 15.99 -35.66
C GLN A 30 -12.92 15.29 -34.30
N LYS A 31 -12.49 14.05 -34.23
CA LYS A 31 -12.26 13.38 -32.94
C LYS A 31 -11.15 14.16 -32.23
N THR A 32 -11.51 15.09 -31.38
CA THR A 32 -10.59 15.60 -30.36
C THR A 32 -10.34 14.46 -29.38
N THR A 33 -9.31 13.68 -29.62
CA THR A 33 -8.70 12.85 -28.60
C THR A 33 -7.97 13.81 -27.66
N SER A 34 -8.68 14.35 -26.66
CA SER A 34 -8.00 14.93 -25.52
C SER A 34 -7.17 13.83 -24.91
N ALA A 35 -5.84 13.99 -24.91
CA ALA A 35 -4.97 13.15 -24.12
C ALA A 35 -5.50 13.16 -22.67
N PRO A 36 -5.49 12.02 -21.95
CA PRO A 36 -5.89 12.00 -20.55
C PRO A 36 -5.06 13.07 -19.82
N PRO A 37 -5.67 13.79 -18.86
CA PRO A 37 -4.95 14.81 -18.12
C PRO A 37 -3.66 14.20 -17.57
N ASP A 38 -2.55 14.91 -17.72
CA ASP A 38 -1.26 14.55 -17.19
C ASP A 38 -1.36 14.46 -15.65
N MET A 39 -1.62 13.26 -15.15
CA MET A 39 -1.79 12.98 -13.71
C MET A 39 -0.51 13.28 -12.91
N GLY A 40 0.66 13.35 -13.57
CA GLY A 40 1.93 13.72 -12.94
C GLY A 40 1.96 15.15 -12.38
N ARG A 41 1.05 16.03 -12.79
CA ARG A 41 0.96 17.40 -12.26
C ARG A 41 0.24 17.50 -10.91
N TYR A 42 -0.42 16.45 -10.44
CA TYR A 42 -1.22 16.47 -9.21
C TYR A 42 -0.45 16.01 -7.97
N PHE A 43 0.74 15.46 -8.12
CA PHE A 43 1.52 14.94 -6.99
C PHE A 43 2.77 15.79 -6.79
N PRO A 44 3.05 16.24 -5.55
CA PRO A 44 4.30 16.94 -5.29
C PRO A 44 5.46 15.98 -5.59
N PRO A 45 6.51 16.43 -6.26
CA PRO A 45 7.73 15.64 -6.33
C PRO A 45 8.27 15.42 -4.91
N PRO A 46 9.02 14.34 -4.65
CA PRO A 46 9.70 14.20 -3.38
C PRO A 46 10.64 15.39 -3.19
N MET A 47 10.79 15.84 -1.94
CA MET A 47 11.77 16.85 -1.62
C MET A 47 13.17 16.31 -1.96
N GLN A 48 13.40 15.04 -1.65
CA GLN A 48 14.65 14.33 -1.93
C GLN A 48 14.42 12.82 -1.94
N SER A 49 15.22 12.10 -2.76
CA SER A 49 15.33 10.64 -2.74
C SER A 49 16.72 10.24 -2.29
N PHE A 50 16.81 9.26 -1.40
CA PHE A 50 18.07 8.74 -0.90
C PHE A 50 18.18 7.24 -1.18
N PRO A 51 19.38 6.75 -1.61
CA PRO A 51 19.70 5.33 -1.50
C PRO A 51 19.58 4.91 -0.03
N LEU A 52 18.85 3.84 0.25
CA LEU A 52 18.51 3.47 1.64
C LEU A 52 19.76 3.06 2.47
N TYR A 53 20.78 2.55 1.81
CA TYR A 53 22.07 2.17 2.42
C TYR A 53 23.20 3.13 2.07
N GLY A 54 22.89 4.33 1.55
CA GLY A 54 23.89 5.29 1.08
C GLY A 54 24.80 4.69 0.01
N ASP A 55 26.09 5.00 0.08
CA ASP A 55 27.14 4.40 -0.78
C ASP A 55 27.64 3.06 -0.24
N GLY A 56 27.05 2.57 0.87
CA GLY A 56 27.42 1.33 1.52
C GLY A 56 26.96 0.08 0.77
N LYS A 57 27.47 -1.06 1.21
CA LYS A 57 27.04 -2.36 0.69
C LYS A 57 25.61 -2.66 1.15
N ILE A 58 24.73 -2.95 0.20
CA ILE A 58 23.39 -3.43 0.51
C ILE A 58 23.51 -4.86 1.07
N PRO A 59 23.06 -5.12 2.31
CA PRO A 59 23.20 -6.44 2.91
C PRO A 59 22.40 -7.49 2.12
N ASN A 60 22.86 -8.74 2.13
CA ASN A 60 22.16 -9.86 1.50
C ASN A 60 21.95 -9.70 -0.02
N SER A 61 22.72 -8.82 -0.69
CA SER A 61 22.62 -8.59 -2.15
C SER A 61 23.69 -9.31 -2.91
N LYS A 62 23.31 -9.88 -4.06
CA LYS A 62 24.18 -10.39 -5.09
C LYS A 62 24.58 -9.26 -6.05
N PRO A 63 25.80 -9.30 -6.64
CA PRO A 63 26.18 -8.37 -7.68
C PRO A 63 25.37 -8.64 -8.95
N THR A 64 24.44 -7.75 -9.26
CA THR A 64 23.56 -7.85 -10.44
C THR A 64 23.40 -6.48 -11.10
N PRO A 65 23.14 -6.43 -12.41
CA PRO A 65 22.70 -5.20 -13.08
C PRO A 65 21.44 -4.65 -12.42
N ASN A 66 21.22 -3.33 -12.51
CA ASN A 66 19.96 -2.73 -12.11
C ASN A 66 18.97 -2.86 -13.28
N GLU A 67 17.96 -3.71 -13.12
CA GLU A 67 16.90 -3.94 -14.12
C GLU A 67 15.56 -3.31 -13.71
N GLU A 68 15.60 -2.30 -12.85
CA GLU A 68 14.39 -1.57 -12.41
C GLU A 68 13.65 -0.99 -13.63
N SER A 69 12.33 -1.12 -13.64
CA SER A 69 11.47 -0.68 -14.74
C SER A 69 10.08 -0.29 -14.26
N GLY A 70 9.33 0.42 -15.12
CA GLY A 70 7.92 0.73 -14.90
C GLY A 70 7.64 1.94 -14.00
N ALA A 71 8.65 2.71 -13.61
CA ALA A 71 8.47 3.90 -12.77
C ALA A 71 7.57 4.96 -13.44
N ASP A 72 7.64 5.09 -14.76
CA ASP A 72 6.83 5.98 -15.59
C ASP A 72 5.33 5.62 -15.60
N ARG A 73 4.99 4.41 -15.17
CA ARG A 73 3.62 3.87 -15.11
C ARG A 73 3.10 3.71 -13.68
N GLY A 74 3.80 4.23 -12.71
CA GLY A 74 3.43 4.13 -11.29
C GLY A 74 3.53 2.74 -10.67
N PHE A 75 4.01 1.72 -11.43
CA PHE A 75 4.24 0.36 -10.95
C PHE A 75 5.70 -0.06 -11.20
N VAL A 76 6.52 -0.01 -10.15
CA VAL A 76 7.97 -0.26 -10.23
C VAL A 76 8.28 -1.74 -10.03
N ARG A 77 9.05 -2.33 -10.96
CA ARG A 77 9.48 -3.74 -10.94
C ARG A 77 10.97 -3.88 -10.73
N ASN A 78 11.38 -5.07 -10.34
CA ASN A 78 12.79 -5.50 -10.25
C ASN A 78 13.66 -4.58 -9.37
N VAL A 79 13.06 -4.00 -8.33
CA VAL A 79 13.80 -3.17 -7.40
C VAL A 79 14.87 -4.01 -6.70
N SER A 80 16.14 -3.74 -7.00
CA SER A 80 17.31 -4.35 -6.38
C SER A 80 18.14 -3.34 -5.57
N ARG A 81 17.91 -2.05 -5.80
CA ARG A 81 18.54 -0.94 -5.10
C ARG A 81 17.50 -0.12 -4.35
N PRO A 82 17.29 -0.40 -3.04
CA PRO A 82 16.23 0.23 -2.29
C PRO A 82 16.50 1.71 -2.05
N GLN A 83 15.44 2.51 -2.09
CA GLN A 83 15.48 3.95 -1.90
C GLN A 83 14.36 4.38 -0.95
N ILE A 84 14.51 5.58 -0.41
CA ILE A 84 13.48 6.24 0.38
C ILE A 84 13.25 7.64 -0.19
N GLU A 85 11.99 7.95 -0.50
CA GLU A 85 11.57 9.27 -0.93
C GLU A 85 11.03 10.06 0.26
N VAL A 86 11.52 11.29 0.43
CA VAL A 86 11.18 12.16 1.55
C VAL A 86 10.22 13.25 1.09
N TYR A 87 9.11 13.37 1.78
CA TYR A 87 8.09 14.38 1.59
C TYR A 87 7.87 15.12 2.90
N LEU A 88 8.05 16.43 2.92
CA LEU A 88 7.84 17.24 4.12
C LEU A 88 6.60 18.12 3.98
N PRO A 89 5.78 18.24 5.04
CA PRO A 89 4.65 19.16 5.05
C PRO A 89 5.14 20.60 5.06
N ALA A 90 4.27 21.52 4.65
CA ALA A 90 4.54 22.94 4.82
C ALA A 90 4.86 23.22 6.30
N PRO A 91 5.87 24.08 6.61
CA PRO A 91 6.28 24.33 8.00
C PRO A 91 5.13 24.77 8.92
N SER A 92 4.15 25.50 8.39
CA SER A 92 2.96 25.93 9.14
C SER A 92 1.99 24.79 9.49
N LYS A 93 2.09 23.64 8.83
CA LYS A 93 1.26 22.44 9.06
C LYS A 93 2.02 21.37 9.84
N ALA A 94 3.35 21.38 9.83
CA ALA A 94 4.18 20.34 10.41
C ALA A 94 3.83 20.06 11.87
N ASN A 95 3.56 18.80 12.21
CA ASN A 95 3.21 18.36 13.54
C ASN A 95 4.34 17.55 14.23
N GLY A 96 5.47 17.35 13.55
CA GLY A 96 6.64 16.61 14.01
C GLY A 96 6.53 15.10 13.94
N ALA A 97 5.37 14.55 13.58
CA ALA A 97 5.24 13.10 13.36
C ALA A 97 5.57 12.70 11.91
N SER A 98 5.86 11.44 11.72
CA SER A 98 6.24 10.89 10.42
C SER A 98 5.58 9.54 10.14
N MET A 99 5.45 9.22 8.85
CA MET A 99 4.87 7.98 8.35
C MET A 99 5.79 7.32 7.33
N LEU A 100 6.24 6.11 7.61
CA LEU A 100 6.86 5.22 6.63
C LEU A 100 5.74 4.55 5.82
N ILE A 101 5.81 4.63 4.50
CA ILE A 101 4.80 4.10 3.58
C ILE A 101 5.39 2.95 2.78
N PHE A 102 4.76 1.77 2.87
CA PHE A 102 5.15 0.55 2.18
C PHE A 102 4.09 0.19 1.13
N PRO A 103 4.30 0.54 -0.16
CA PRO A 103 3.39 0.19 -1.24
C PRO A 103 3.26 -1.33 -1.41
N GLY A 104 2.11 -1.80 -1.87
CA GLY A 104 1.89 -3.19 -2.27
C GLY A 104 2.38 -3.49 -3.67
N GLY A 105 1.83 -4.56 -4.27
CA GLY A 105 2.17 -5.03 -5.61
C GLY A 105 2.54 -6.50 -5.66
N GLY A 106 2.07 -7.29 -4.68
CA GLY A 106 2.19 -8.76 -4.65
C GLY A 106 3.63 -9.29 -4.58
N TYR A 107 4.60 -8.46 -4.19
CA TYR A 107 6.04 -8.73 -4.33
C TYR A 107 6.49 -8.98 -5.77
N ALA A 108 5.65 -8.69 -6.77
CA ALA A 108 6.02 -8.66 -8.19
C ALA A 108 6.50 -7.27 -8.64
N GLY A 109 6.26 -6.26 -7.82
CA GLY A 109 6.62 -4.87 -8.00
C GLY A 109 6.04 -4.03 -6.87
N LEU A 110 6.06 -2.70 -7.05
CA LEU A 110 5.51 -1.73 -6.10
C LEU A 110 4.46 -0.87 -6.81
N THR A 111 3.26 -0.81 -6.28
CA THR A 111 2.19 0.14 -6.69
C THR A 111 2.56 1.54 -6.20
N PHE A 112 3.68 2.04 -6.71
CA PHE A 112 4.44 3.14 -6.10
C PHE A 112 3.69 4.47 -6.13
N GLU A 113 2.93 4.72 -7.21
CA GLU A 113 2.13 5.93 -7.32
C GLU A 113 0.91 5.85 -6.42
N TYR A 114 0.04 4.85 -6.59
CA TYR A 114 -1.25 4.79 -5.93
C TYR A 114 -1.16 4.57 -4.41
N GLU A 115 -0.28 3.66 -3.97
CA GLU A 115 -0.10 3.29 -2.56
C GLU A 115 1.14 3.95 -1.92
N GLY A 116 1.94 4.68 -2.70
CA GLY A 116 3.10 5.44 -2.25
C GLY A 116 2.86 6.94 -2.28
N THR A 117 3.16 7.57 -3.43
CA THR A 117 3.18 9.04 -3.55
C THR A 117 1.83 9.70 -3.31
N GLN A 118 0.73 9.05 -3.73
CA GLN A 118 -0.62 9.56 -3.43
C GLN A 118 -0.94 9.52 -1.94
N GLN A 119 -0.45 8.52 -1.22
CA GLN A 119 -0.64 8.44 0.23
C GLN A 119 0.28 9.42 0.96
N ALA A 120 1.49 9.66 0.46
CA ALA A 120 2.35 10.72 0.99
C ALA A 120 1.62 12.06 1.01
N ARG A 121 0.91 12.41 -0.06
CA ARG A 121 0.11 13.64 -0.11
C ARG A 121 -0.94 13.71 0.98
N PHE A 122 -1.66 12.64 1.23
CA PHE A 122 -2.65 12.57 2.31
C PHE A 122 -2.02 12.91 3.67
N PHE A 123 -0.85 12.33 3.99
CA PHE A 123 -0.16 12.59 5.25
C PHE A 123 0.39 14.01 5.34
N LEU A 124 0.90 14.57 4.23
CA LEU A 124 1.34 15.97 4.17
C LEU A 124 0.21 16.95 4.49
N ASP A 125 -0.98 16.71 3.95
CA ASP A 125 -2.14 17.56 4.17
C ASP A 125 -2.58 17.56 5.65
N HIS A 126 -2.22 16.49 6.39
CA HIS A 126 -2.44 16.33 7.83
C HIS A 126 -1.21 16.64 8.71
N GLY A 127 -0.18 17.24 8.13
CA GLY A 127 0.99 17.73 8.86
C GLY A 127 2.06 16.71 9.19
N PHE A 128 1.92 15.47 8.71
CA PHE A 128 2.97 14.45 8.84
C PHE A 128 4.03 14.62 7.77
N ALA A 129 5.28 14.36 8.10
CA ALA A 129 6.26 14.00 7.09
C ALA A 129 5.99 12.57 6.58
N ALA A 130 6.14 12.35 5.29
CA ALA A 130 5.90 11.06 4.67
C ALA A 130 7.17 10.54 3.98
N PHE A 131 7.42 9.25 4.11
CA PHE A 131 8.60 8.57 3.62
C PHE A 131 8.17 7.33 2.84
N VAL A 132 8.20 7.42 1.51
CA VAL A 132 7.82 6.29 0.64
C VAL A 132 9.03 5.39 0.45
N VAL A 133 8.89 4.14 0.86
CA VAL A 133 9.96 3.16 0.81
C VAL A 133 9.87 2.33 -0.47
N LYS A 134 10.84 2.51 -1.34
CA LYS A 134 11.06 1.66 -2.51
C LYS A 134 11.93 0.47 -2.08
N TYR A 135 11.31 -0.52 -1.44
CA TYR A 135 11.98 -1.70 -0.92
C TYR A 135 12.29 -2.72 -2.03
N ARG A 136 13.30 -3.57 -1.81
CA ARG A 136 13.69 -4.61 -2.77
C ARG A 136 12.58 -5.63 -3.00
N ILE A 137 12.37 -5.97 -4.26
CA ILE A 137 11.47 -7.05 -4.65
C ILE A 137 12.19 -8.40 -4.45
N PRO A 138 11.59 -9.37 -3.73
CA PRO A 138 12.19 -10.67 -3.48
C PRO A 138 12.61 -11.40 -4.76
N SER A 139 13.90 -11.69 -4.91
CA SER A 139 14.44 -12.39 -6.07
C SER A 139 15.69 -13.19 -5.71
N ASP A 140 15.71 -14.45 -6.10
CA ASP A 140 16.88 -15.33 -5.96
C ASP A 140 18.06 -14.89 -6.86
N GLN A 141 17.80 -14.04 -7.85
CA GLN A 141 18.82 -13.46 -8.71
C GLN A 141 19.58 -12.31 -8.04
N THR A 142 18.89 -11.52 -7.19
CA THR A 142 19.44 -10.29 -6.61
C THR A 142 19.78 -10.41 -5.13
N MET A 143 19.35 -11.47 -4.44
CA MET A 143 19.54 -11.66 -2.99
C MET A 143 20.05 -13.07 -2.68
N GLU A 144 20.87 -13.20 -1.61
CA GLU A 144 21.28 -14.49 -1.05
C GLU A 144 20.09 -15.20 -0.37
N ASN A 145 19.32 -14.44 0.41
CA ASN A 145 18.05 -14.86 0.98
C ASN A 145 16.99 -13.82 0.68
N LYS A 146 16.12 -14.10 -0.27
CA LYS A 146 15.11 -13.14 -0.73
C LYS A 146 14.02 -12.88 0.31
N SER A 147 13.76 -13.82 1.23
CA SER A 147 12.65 -13.68 2.20
C SER A 147 12.90 -12.59 3.23
N ILE A 148 14.17 -12.30 3.56
CA ILE A 148 14.51 -11.27 4.54
C ILE A 148 14.78 -9.89 3.93
N GLY A 149 14.94 -9.79 2.61
CA GLY A 149 15.31 -8.53 1.94
C GLY A 149 14.34 -7.39 2.22
N PRO A 150 13.02 -7.56 2.03
CA PRO A 150 12.04 -6.52 2.34
C PRO A 150 12.05 -6.09 3.82
N LEU A 151 12.25 -7.03 4.76
CA LEU A 151 12.36 -6.72 6.19
C LEU A 151 13.61 -5.91 6.49
N GLN A 152 14.76 -6.26 5.89
CA GLN A 152 15.99 -5.49 6.03
C GLN A 152 15.79 -4.04 5.58
N ASP A 153 15.13 -3.85 4.44
CA ASP A 153 14.88 -2.51 3.90
C ASP A 153 13.88 -1.73 4.78
N ALA A 154 12.88 -2.39 5.34
CA ALA A 154 11.94 -1.77 6.26
C ALA A 154 12.63 -1.33 7.58
N GLN A 155 13.47 -2.18 8.15
CA GLN A 155 14.26 -1.84 9.34
C GLN A 155 15.23 -0.69 9.04
N GLN A 156 15.90 -0.73 7.89
CA GLN A 156 16.82 0.34 7.49
C GLN A 156 16.09 1.66 7.24
N ALA A 157 14.90 1.64 6.66
CA ALA A 157 14.09 2.85 6.47
C ALA A 157 13.71 3.50 7.81
N LEU A 158 13.31 2.69 8.79
CA LEU A 158 12.99 3.19 10.13
C LEU A 158 14.23 3.74 10.85
N ARG A 159 15.36 3.02 10.75
CA ARG A 159 16.65 3.48 11.29
C ARG A 159 17.08 4.79 10.63
N PHE A 160 17.06 4.85 9.29
CA PHE A 160 17.40 6.05 8.53
C PHE A 160 16.56 7.26 8.98
N LEU A 161 15.24 7.10 9.04
CA LEU A 161 14.35 8.17 9.46
C LEU A 161 14.69 8.68 10.87
N ARG A 162 14.88 7.78 11.83
CA ARG A 162 15.18 8.15 13.23
C ARG A 162 16.52 8.85 13.39
N LEU A 163 17.54 8.43 12.65
CA LEU A 163 18.85 9.08 12.68
C LEU A 163 18.83 10.48 12.07
N HIS A 164 18.00 10.70 11.04
CA HIS A 164 17.87 11.98 10.35
C HIS A 164 16.71 12.85 10.86
N ALA A 165 15.94 12.40 11.85
CA ALA A 165 14.74 13.07 12.31
C ALA A 165 14.99 14.54 12.69
N LYS A 166 16.11 14.82 13.33
CA LYS A 166 16.50 16.19 13.74
C LYS A 166 16.69 17.13 12.54
N GLU A 167 17.21 16.64 11.43
CA GLU A 167 17.45 17.43 10.22
C GLU A 167 16.14 17.95 9.61
N TRP A 168 15.05 17.21 9.80
CA TRP A 168 13.72 17.55 9.31
C TRP A 168 12.76 18.06 10.41
N ASN A 169 13.29 18.35 11.59
CA ASN A 169 12.49 18.79 12.75
C ASN A 169 11.36 17.81 13.11
N LEU A 170 11.67 16.52 13.09
CA LEU A 170 10.75 15.42 13.43
C LEU A 170 11.07 14.84 14.80
N ASP A 171 10.04 14.29 15.44
CA ASP A 171 10.17 13.54 16.69
C ASP A 171 10.46 12.06 16.38
N PRO A 172 11.64 11.53 16.73
CA PRO A 172 12.00 10.14 16.47
C PRO A 172 11.15 9.12 17.26
N ALA A 173 10.37 9.55 18.26
CA ALA A 173 9.43 8.73 19.01
C ALA A 173 8.00 8.77 18.45
N ARG A 174 7.79 9.38 17.28
CA ARG A 174 6.48 9.55 16.64
C ARG A 174 6.53 9.13 15.17
N VAL A 175 7.01 7.90 14.95
CA VAL A 175 7.21 7.30 13.62
C VAL A 175 6.23 6.16 13.42
N GLY A 176 5.23 6.37 12.58
CA GLY A 176 4.30 5.32 12.17
C GLY A 176 4.77 4.55 10.94
N ALA A 177 4.20 3.38 10.74
CA ALA A 177 4.31 2.62 9.51
C ALA A 177 2.92 2.36 8.94
N ILE A 178 2.75 2.53 7.63
CA ILE A 178 1.55 2.12 6.89
C ILE A 178 1.95 1.19 5.76
N GLY A 179 1.21 0.10 5.60
CA GLY A 179 1.45 -0.86 4.52
C GLY A 179 0.17 -1.29 3.82
N PHE A 180 0.27 -1.45 2.50
CA PHE A 180 -0.84 -1.79 1.62
C PHE A 180 -0.59 -3.17 1.00
N SER A 181 -1.60 -4.06 0.98
CA SER A 181 -1.49 -5.35 0.29
C SER A 181 -0.21 -6.13 0.71
N ALA A 182 0.66 -6.49 -0.21
CA ALA A 182 1.97 -7.10 0.10
C ALA A 182 2.90 -6.14 0.90
N GLY A 183 2.76 -4.81 0.75
CA GLY A 183 3.41 -3.82 1.62
C GLY A 183 2.87 -3.84 3.05
N GLY A 184 1.62 -4.29 3.24
CA GLY A 184 1.05 -4.62 4.54
C GLY A 184 1.80 -5.77 5.22
N HIS A 185 2.23 -6.78 4.43
CA HIS A 185 3.12 -7.83 4.94
C HIS A 185 4.47 -7.25 5.38
N VAL A 186 5.09 -6.38 4.58
CA VAL A 186 6.36 -5.73 4.96
C VAL A 186 6.20 -4.92 6.26
N ALA A 187 5.16 -4.10 6.37
CA ALA A 187 4.92 -3.28 7.55
C ALA A 187 4.59 -4.11 8.80
N SER A 188 3.78 -5.17 8.67
CA SER A 188 3.48 -6.09 9.79
C SER A 188 4.70 -6.93 10.19
N THR A 189 5.55 -7.33 9.22
CA THR A 189 6.83 -8.00 9.54
C THR A 189 7.76 -7.07 10.31
N LEU A 190 7.90 -5.79 9.90
CA LEU A 190 8.63 -4.80 10.68
C LEU A 190 8.10 -4.68 12.11
N ALA A 191 6.77 -4.65 12.25
CA ALA A 191 6.08 -4.46 13.54
C ALA A 191 6.09 -5.70 14.46
N THR A 192 6.48 -6.87 13.96
CA THR A 192 6.55 -8.10 14.74
C THR A 192 7.98 -8.63 14.94
N HIS A 193 8.93 -8.23 14.07
CA HIS A 193 10.32 -8.70 14.09
C HIS A 193 11.31 -7.62 14.58
N PHE A 194 10.85 -6.56 15.20
CA PHE A 194 11.66 -5.42 15.64
C PHE A 194 12.69 -5.75 16.72
N ASN A 195 12.49 -6.83 17.48
CA ASN A 195 13.40 -7.26 18.56
C ASN A 195 14.70 -7.89 18.03
N LYS A 196 14.75 -8.22 16.74
CA LYS A 196 15.94 -8.76 16.07
C LYS A 196 16.33 -7.82 14.92
N ALA A 197 17.56 -7.31 14.95
CA ALA A 197 18.11 -6.57 13.84
C ALA A 197 18.56 -7.54 12.73
N TYR A 198 18.03 -7.32 11.52
CA TYR A 198 18.45 -7.99 10.29
C TYR A 198 19.41 -7.13 9.47
N ILE A 199 19.76 -5.97 10.01
CA ILE A 199 20.68 -4.97 9.48
C ILE A 199 21.72 -4.62 10.54
N GLU A 200 22.81 -3.95 10.15
CA GLU A 200 23.72 -3.31 11.09
C GLU A 200 22.99 -2.14 11.77
N ASN A 201 23.03 -2.12 13.10
CA ASN A 201 22.39 -1.09 13.92
C ASN A 201 23.31 -0.73 15.12
N PRO A 202 24.52 -0.21 14.85
CA PRO A 202 25.50 0.09 15.91
C PRO A 202 25.02 1.17 16.87
N GLU A 203 24.17 2.09 16.42
CA GLU A 203 23.58 3.16 17.25
C GLU A 203 22.44 2.62 18.13
N GLN A 204 22.10 1.35 18.04
CA GLN A 204 21.01 0.71 18.80
C GLN A 204 19.67 1.45 18.68
N VAL A 205 19.41 2.03 17.51
CA VAL A 205 18.14 2.70 17.22
C VAL A 205 17.00 1.68 17.32
N SER A 206 15.91 2.05 17.96
CA SER A 206 14.71 1.17 17.99
C SER A 206 14.21 0.89 16.59
N LEU A 207 14.03 -0.39 16.26
CA LEU A 207 13.49 -0.86 14.99
C LEU A 207 11.96 -1.15 15.05
N ARG A 208 11.32 -0.74 16.17
CA ARG A 208 9.87 -0.85 16.36
C ARG A 208 9.20 0.44 15.93
N PRO A 209 8.24 0.42 14.99
CA PRO A 209 7.42 1.59 14.70
C PRO A 209 6.56 1.95 15.93
N ASP A 210 6.22 3.24 16.10
CA ASP A 210 5.46 3.68 17.28
C ASP A 210 3.97 3.36 17.13
N PHE A 211 3.47 3.25 15.90
CA PHE A 211 2.13 2.77 15.56
C PHE A 211 2.12 2.16 14.16
N LEU A 212 1.10 1.34 13.86
CA LEU A 212 0.96 0.61 12.62
C LEU A 212 -0.43 0.82 12.00
N VAL A 213 -0.47 1.03 10.69
CA VAL A 213 -1.70 1.05 9.90
C VAL A 213 -1.57 0.00 8.80
N LEU A 214 -2.53 -0.89 8.68
CA LEU A 214 -2.57 -1.92 7.66
C LEU A 214 -3.82 -1.76 6.80
N VAL A 215 -3.65 -1.73 5.50
CA VAL A 215 -4.73 -1.49 4.53
C VAL A 215 -4.80 -2.67 3.57
N TYR A 216 -5.88 -3.43 3.61
CA TYR A 216 -6.09 -4.72 2.91
C TYR A 216 -4.82 -5.61 2.89
N PRO A 217 -4.22 -5.86 4.07
CA PRO A 217 -2.88 -6.41 4.15
C PRO A 217 -2.81 -7.90 3.85
N VAL A 218 -1.75 -8.34 3.19
CA VAL A 218 -1.24 -9.69 3.38
C VAL A 218 -0.57 -9.73 4.77
N VAL A 219 -0.82 -10.77 5.55
CA VAL A 219 -0.25 -10.96 6.90
C VAL A 219 0.24 -12.39 7.08
N SER A 220 -0.62 -13.36 6.79
CA SER A 220 -0.34 -14.78 6.95
C SER A 220 0.35 -15.36 5.71
N MET A 221 1.22 -16.35 5.95
CA MET A 221 1.77 -17.20 4.90
C MET A 221 1.11 -18.61 4.90
N ASP A 222 0.06 -18.83 5.70
CA ASP A 222 -0.76 -20.05 5.60
C ASP A 222 -1.45 -20.10 4.23
N ALA A 223 -1.25 -21.18 3.49
CA ALA A 223 -1.77 -21.37 2.14
C ALA A 223 -3.31 -21.26 2.04
N LYS A 224 -4.02 -21.36 3.16
CA LYS A 224 -5.50 -21.29 3.19
C LYS A 224 -6.05 -19.87 3.05
N ILE A 225 -5.30 -18.87 3.54
CA ILE A 225 -5.77 -17.48 3.60
C ILE A 225 -4.79 -16.48 2.96
N THR A 226 -3.55 -16.90 2.68
CA THR A 226 -2.53 -16.01 2.11
C THR A 226 -2.86 -15.61 0.67
N HIS A 227 -2.30 -14.48 0.23
CA HIS A 227 -2.16 -14.21 -1.19
C HIS A 227 -1.05 -15.08 -1.78
N LEU A 228 -1.42 -16.12 -2.52
CA LEU A 228 -0.50 -17.19 -2.96
C LEU A 228 0.69 -16.68 -3.77
N ASP A 229 0.49 -15.67 -4.63
CA ASP A 229 1.57 -15.10 -5.43
C ASP A 229 2.58 -14.35 -4.55
N SER A 230 2.13 -13.60 -3.54
CA SER A 230 3.00 -12.96 -2.57
C SER A 230 3.81 -13.99 -1.76
N ARG A 231 3.17 -15.06 -1.30
CA ARG A 231 3.84 -16.16 -0.59
C ARG A 231 4.91 -16.81 -1.47
N LYS A 232 4.58 -17.11 -2.72
CA LYS A 232 5.51 -17.71 -3.68
C LYS A 232 6.69 -16.78 -4.01
N ALA A 233 6.42 -15.50 -4.20
CA ALA A 233 7.46 -14.52 -4.47
C ALA A 233 8.45 -14.42 -3.30
N LEU A 234 7.93 -14.30 -2.07
CA LEU A 234 8.75 -14.14 -0.87
C LEU A 234 9.47 -15.44 -0.48
N LEU A 235 8.75 -16.55 -0.39
CA LEU A 235 9.22 -17.79 0.21
C LEU A 235 9.59 -18.89 -0.81
N GLY A 236 9.22 -18.70 -2.08
CA GLY A 236 9.38 -19.75 -3.09
C GLY A 236 8.16 -20.67 -3.19
N SER A 237 8.25 -21.66 -4.11
CA SER A 237 7.12 -22.56 -4.41
C SER A 237 6.88 -23.60 -3.33
N ASN A 238 7.94 -24.01 -2.61
CA ASN A 238 7.91 -25.05 -1.59
C ASN A 238 8.65 -24.56 -0.33
N PRO A 239 8.10 -23.57 0.39
CA PRO A 239 8.75 -23.06 1.59
C PRO A 239 8.72 -24.10 2.72
N SER A 240 9.71 -24.04 3.59
CA SER A 240 9.72 -24.83 4.82
C SER A 240 8.58 -24.38 5.77
N GLU A 241 8.14 -25.27 6.65
CA GLU A 241 7.16 -24.90 7.69
C GLU A 241 7.68 -23.79 8.60
N ASP A 242 8.99 -23.78 8.86
CA ASP A 242 9.65 -22.75 9.67
C ASP A 242 9.60 -21.37 8.97
N ASP A 243 9.83 -21.32 7.65
CA ASP A 243 9.70 -20.07 6.90
C ASP A 243 8.25 -19.59 6.87
N VAL A 244 7.29 -20.48 6.62
CA VAL A 244 5.87 -20.15 6.67
C VAL A 244 5.51 -19.61 8.06
N ARG A 245 5.95 -20.24 9.11
CA ARG A 245 5.71 -19.80 10.49
C ARG A 245 6.39 -18.47 10.79
N LEU A 246 7.65 -18.30 10.39
CA LEU A 246 8.43 -17.07 10.62
C LEU A 246 7.78 -15.86 9.97
N PHE A 247 7.28 -16.01 8.74
CA PHE A 247 6.69 -14.91 7.97
C PHE A 247 5.15 -14.86 8.04
N SER A 248 4.50 -15.70 8.84
CA SER A 248 3.11 -15.54 9.28
C SER A 248 3.09 -14.60 10.47
N ASN A 249 2.85 -13.32 10.21
CA ASN A 249 3.05 -12.26 11.20
C ASN A 249 2.07 -12.36 12.38
N GLU A 250 0.89 -12.95 12.21
CA GLU A 250 -0.05 -13.26 13.29
C GLU A 250 0.56 -14.21 14.33
N LEU A 251 1.49 -15.06 13.94
CA LEU A 251 2.18 -15.99 14.83
C LEU A 251 3.41 -15.38 15.53
N GLN A 252 3.79 -14.15 15.13
CA GLN A 252 4.96 -13.44 15.65
C GLN A 252 4.59 -12.26 16.56
N VAL A 253 3.29 -12.04 16.77
CA VAL A 253 2.81 -10.95 17.65
C VAL A 253 3.26 -11.19 19.08
N THR A 254 3.84 -10.16 19.69
CA THR A 254 4.16 -10.11 21.12
C THR A 254 3.41 -8.94 21.78
N LYS A 255 3.36 -8.90 23.10
CA LYS A 255 2.76 -7.79 23.88
C LYS A 255 3.39 -6.42 23.58
N ASP A 256 4.59 -6.42 23.02
CA ASP A 256 5.35 -5.22 22.71
C ASP A 256 5.14 -4.74 21.27
N ALA A 257 4.27 -5.40 20.49
CA ALA A 257 3.88 -4.94 19.16
C ALA A 257 3.22 -3.54 19.23
N PRO A 258 3.35 -2.69 18.20
CA PRO A 258 2.79 -1.34 18.22
C PRO A 258 1.25 -1.34 18.21
N PRO A 259 0.60 -0.31 18.76
CA PRO A 259 -0.83 -0.06 18.52
C PRO A 259 -1.14 -0.07 17.02
N THR A 260 -2.21 -0.76 16.64
CA THR A 260 -2.47 -1.08 15.21
C THR A 260 -3.89 -0.74 14.79
N LEU A 261 -4.04 -0.10 13.62
CA LEU A 261 -5.29 0.02 12.87
C LEU A 261 -5.24 -0.92 11.66
N ILE A 262 -6.32 -1.65 11.43
CA ILE A 262 -6.48 -2.54 10.26
C ILE A 262 -7.73 -2.12 9.49
N LEU A 263 -7.59 -1.93 8.17
CA LEU A 263 -8.68 -1.60 7.26
C LEU A 263 -8.75 -2.66 6.14
N HIS A 264 -9.92 -3.28 5.93
CA HIS A 264 -10.09 -4.29 4.88
C HIS A 264 -11.54 -4.32 4.38
N ALA A 265 -11.77 -4.79 3.16
CA ALA A 265 -13.11 -5.05 2.64
C ALA A 265 -13.41 -6.56 2.66
N SER A 266 -14.60 -6.94 3.12
CA SER A 266 -15.01 -8.36 3.20
C SER A 266 -15.23 -8.99 1.83
N ASP A 267 -15.40 -8.17 0.76
CA ASP A 267 -15.53 -8.62 -0.62
C ASP A 267 -14.21 -8.61 -1.40
N ASP A 268 -13.07 -8.46 -0.70
CA ASP A 268 -11.75 -8.58 -1.31
C ASP A 268 -11.50 -10.02 -1.80
N ARG A 269 -11.32 -10.17 -3.13
CA ARG A 269 -11.11 -11.47 -3.77
C ARG A 269 -9.64 -11.77 -4.08
N LEU A 270 -8.76 -10.82 -3.80
CA LEU A 270 -7.33 -10.97 -4.04
C LEU A 270 -6.57 -11.32 -2.75
N VAL A 271 -6.86 -10.62 -1.67
CA VAL A 271 -6.33 -10.89 -0.34
C VAL A 271 -7.49 -11.17 0.59
N ASP A 272 -7.57 -12.41 1.07
CA ASP A 272 -8.65 -12.84 1.96
C ASP A 272 -8.66 -11.99 3.23
N VAL A 273 -9.84 -11.49 3.61
CA VAL A 273 -10.06 -10.68 4.80
C VAL A 273 -9.63 -11.39 6.08
N ASP A 274 -9.54 -12.71 6.07
CA ASP A 274 -9.05 -13.50 7.19
C ASP A 274 -7.60 -13.14 7.57
N ASN A 275 -6.77 -12.63 6.64
CA ASN A 275 -5.47 -12.05 6.99
C ASN A 275 -5.60 -10.96 8.07
N SER A 276 -6.57 -10.07 7.92
CA SER A 276 -6.85 -9.00 8.88
C SER A 276 -7.44 -9.53 10.18
N ILE A 277 -8.33 -10.50 10.08
CA ILE A 277 -9.04 -11.10 11.24
C ILE A 277 -8.04 -11.84 12.15
N VAL A 278 -7.18 -12.69 11.60
CA VAL A 278 -6.20 -13.45 12.41
C VAL A 278 -5.17 -12.51 13.06
N PHE A 279 -4.75 -11.45 12.38
CA PHE A 279 -3.82 -10.49 12.95
C PHE A 279 -4.46 -9.65 14.06
N PHE A 280 -5.70 -9.21 13.85
CA PHE A 280 -6.50 -8.54 14.89
C PHE A 280 -6.64 -9.42 16.14
N GLN A 281 -6.96 -10.70 15.97
CA GLN A 281 -7.10 -11.64 17.08
C GLN A 281 -5.77 -11.83 17.82
N ALA A 282 -4.67 -11.98 17.10
CA ALA A 282 -3.34 -12.15 17.69
C ALA A 282 -2.94 -10.92 18.53
N LEU A 283 -3.10 -9.70 17.99
CA LEU A 283 -2.83 -8.46 18.72
C LEU A 283 -3.70 -8.32 19.97
N ARG A 284 -5.00 -8.57 19.84
CA ARG A 284 -5.94 -8.51 20.97
C ARG A 284 -5.58 -9.52 22.06
N HIS A 285 -5.22 -10.75 21.70
CA HIS A 285 -4.82 -11.78 22.66
C HIS A 285 -3.49 -11.44 23.35
N ALA A 286 -2.58 -10.74 22.67
CA ALA A 286 -1.35 -10.25 23.24
C ALA A 286 -1.51 -8.98 24.11
N GLY A 287 -2.73 -8.44 24.20
CA GLY A 287 -3.02 -7.21 24.96
C GLY A 287 -2.56 -5.92 24.26
N VAL A 288 -2.28 -5.97 22.97
CA VAL A 288 -1.89 -4.81 22.17
C VAL A 288 -3.14 -4.03 21.76
N PRO A 289 -3.18 -2.70 21.91
CA PRO A 289 -4.27 -1.88 21.40
C PRO A 289 -4.45 -2.08 19.89
N VAL A 290 -5.64 -2.50 19.46
CA VAL A 290 -5.93 -2.76 18.04
C VAL A 290 -7.37 -2.37 17.71
N GLU A 291 -7.55 -1.73 16.56
CA GLU A 291 -8.84 -1.46 15.95
C GLU A 291 -8.87 -2.09 14.54
N ALA A 292 -9.98 -2.73 14.17
CA ALA A 292 -10.21 -3.21 12.82
C ALA A 292 -11.53 -2.65 12.29
N ARG A 293 -11.49 -2.08 11.08
CA ARG A 293 -12.69 -1.66 10.34
C ARG A 293 -12.81 -2.51 9.09
N LEU A 294 -13.77 -3.42 9.12
CA LEU A 294 -14.09 -4.31 8.02
C LEU A 294 -15.30 -3.72 7.26
N PHE A 295 -15.05 -3.32 6.03
CA PHE A 295 -16.11 -2.79 5.15
C PHE A 295 -16.80 -3.95 4.43
N GLU A 296 -18.13 -3.89 4.27
CA GLU A 296 -18.86 -4.92 3.51
C GLU A 296 -18.38 -5.02 2.07
N LYS A 297 -18.14 -3.85 1.44
CA LYS A 297 -17.75 -3.71 0.04
C LYS A 297 -16.59 -2.74 -0.10
N GLY A 298 -15.74 -2.97 -1.09
CA GLY A 298 -14.57 -2.14 -1.39
C GLY A 298 -13.64 -2.80 -2.38
N GLN A 299 -13.62 -4.12 -2.43
CA GLN A 299 -12.67 -4.94 -3.15
C GLN A 299 -11.22 -4.66 -2.77
N HIS A 300 -10.27 -5.35 -3.40
CA HIS A 300 -8.85 -5.05 -3.20
C HIS A 300 -8.50 -3.66 -3.74
N GLY A 301 -7.69 -2.89 -3.00
CA GLY A 301 -7.35 -1.52 -3.39
C GLY A 301 -8.41 -0.48 -3.06
N PHE A 302 -9.56 -0.87 -2.52
CA PHE A 302 -10.70 0.02 -2.24
C PHE A 302 -11.20 0.80 -3.46
N PHE A 303 -11.06 0.24 -4.67
CA PHE A 303 -11.43 0.91 -5.92
C PHE A 303 -12.93 1.23 -6.03
N LEU A 304 -13.78 0.54 -5.29
CA LEU A 304 -15.23 0.78 -5.24
C LEU A 304 -15.68 1.68 -4.08
N MET A 305 -14.73 2.23 -3.33
CA MET A 305 -15.00 3.07 -2.16
C MET A 305 -14.41 4.46 -2.37
N PRO A 306 -15.13 5.55 -2.01
CA PRO A 306 -14.51 6.87 -1.96
C PRO A 306 -13.27 6.84 -1.05
N ARG A 307 -12.18 7.40 -1.53
CA ARG A 307 -10.89 7.36 -0.81
C ARG A 307 -11.02 7.96 0.58
N GLU A 308 -11.79 9.03 0.69
CA GLU A 308 -12.05 9.73 1.95
C GLU A 308 -12.65 8.81 3.02
N THR A 309 -13.46 7.83 2.63
CA THR A 309 -14.14 6.92 3.57
C THR A 309 -13.13 6.13 4.42
N TRP A 310 -12.14 5.51 3.79
CA TRP A 310 -11.16 4.72 4.52
C TRP A 310 -10.01 5.58 5.08
N GLN A 311 -9.66 6.69 4.41
CA GLN A 311 -8.66 7.62 4.93
C GLN A 311 -9.15 8.33 6.20
N MET A 312 -10.43 8.70 6.28
CA MET A 312 -11.01 9.27 7.51
C MET A 312 -10.94 8.28 8.68
N ALA A 313 -11.04 6.99 8.43
CA ALA A 313 -10.86 5.99 9.48
C ALA A 313 -9.46 6.07 10.14
N ILE A 314 -8.42 6.35 9.35
CA ILE A 314 -7.06 6.58 9.86
C ILE A 314 -7.02 7.82 10.76
N ILE A 315 -7.60 8.93 10.29
CA ILE A 315 -7.65 10.20 11.02
C ILE A 315 -8.37 10.03 12.37
N GLU A 316 -9.53 9.41 12.36
CA GLU A 316 -10.35 9.18 13.55
C GLU A 316 -9.59 8.32 14.57
N TRP A 317 -9.00 7.21 14.12
CA TRP A 317 -8.22 6.33 14.98
C TRP A 317 -7.00 7.04 15.58
N MET A 318 -6.25 7.78 14.77
CA MET A 318 -5.08 8.50 15.25
C MET A 318 -5.48 9.59 16.27
N THR A 319 -6.57 10.31 15.99
CA THR A 319 -7.09 11.33 16.91
C THR A 319 -7.52 10.73 18.25
N SER A 320 -8.22 9.59 18.22
CA SER A 320 -8.68 8.88 19.42
C SER A 320 -7.51 8.36 20.28
N ASN A 321 -6.37 8.08 19.64
CA ASN A 321 -5.14 7.64 20.33
C ASN A 321 -4.19 8.80 20.67
N GLY A 322 -4.62 10.06 20.50
CA GLY A 322 -3.82 11.24 20.85
C GLY A 322 -2.67 11.52 19.89
N TRP A 323 -2.67 10.90 18.71
CA TRP A 323 -1.67 11.18 17.68
C TRP A 323 -1.98 12.54 17.03
N PRO A 324 -0.98 13.41 16.85
CA PRO A 324 -1.23 14.77 16.43
C PRO A 324 -1.53 14.84 14.94
N PHE A 325 -2.74 15.24 14.64
CA PHE A 325 -3.02 15.90 13.37
C PHE A 325 -2.90 17.42 13.54
N ALA A 326 -2.43 18.11 12.51
CA ALA A 326 -2.56 19.56 12.49
C ALA A 326 -4.06 19.86 12.63
N ARG A 327 -4.46 20.58 13.70
CA ARG A 327 -5.83 21.09 13.78
C ARG A 327 -6.04 21.95 12.55
N ALA A 328 -7.04 21.61 11.72
CA ALA A 328 -7.51 22.53 10.71
C ALA A 328 -7.81 23.85 11.42
N LYS A 329 -7.09 24.92 11.01
CA LYS A 329 -7.36 26.26 11.49
C LYS A 329 -8.63 26.80 10.87
#